data_37aac9f01192700b7e9343d96e0aeabd
#
_entry.id   37aac9f01192700b7e9343d96e0aeabd
#
_cell.length_a   1.000
_cell.length_b   1.000
_cell.length_c   1.000
_cell.angle_alpha   90.00
_cell.angle_beta   90.00
_cell.angle_gamma   90.00
#
_symmetry.space_group_name_H-M   'P 1'
#
loop_
_entity.id
_entity.type
_entity.pdbx_description
1 polymer ?
#
loop_
_entity_poly.entity_id
_entity_poly.type
_entity_poly.pdbx_seq_one_letter_code
_entity_poly.pdbx_strand_id
1 'polypeptide(L)'
;RLTPALFPSESDKDAVTRLLAANGATGVPLVALAPGSVWATKRWPGYPALASALASHGRIVVIGGPGDRDLAAAIRSAVADAIDTTGQLPLLASAELIGRSALLVTNDSLPQHLASAMGTRTVTIYGPTIPGFGFGPLADHSATVGQEFLDCRPCHPHGPPECPLGHHRCMRDLATAEVLSRALSALAA
;
A
#
# COMPACT_ATOMS: atom_id res chain seq x y z
N ARG A 1 -0.45 -21.34 -10.57
CA ARG A 1 -1.34 -20.55 -9.70
C ARG A 1 -2.33 -19.79 -10.57
N LEU A 2 -3.61 -19.80 -10.23
CA LEU A 2 -4.60 -18.93 -10.86
C LEU A 2 -4.42 -17.52 -10.28
N THR A 3 -4.27 -16.53 -11.17
CA THR A 3 -4.25 -15.12 -10.76
C THR A 3 -5.70 -14.66 -10.60
N PRO A 4 -6.07 -14.06 -9.46
CA PRO A 4 -7.40 -13.47 -9.30
C PRO A 4 -7.59 -12.32 -10.29
N ALA A 5 -8.85 -12.01 -10.66
CA ALA A 5 -9.17 -10.86 -11.49
C ALA A 5 -10.39 -10.14 -10.91
N LEU A 6 -10.38 -8.82 -10.96
CA LEU A 6 -11.51 -7.96 -10.63
C LEU A 6 -11.93 -7.16 -11.86
N PHE A 7 -13.22 -6.89 -11.95
CA PHE A 7 -13.84 -6.19 -13.08
C PHE A 7 -14.64 -4.99 -12.57
N PRO A 8 -13.99 -3.84 -12.31
CA PRO A 8 -14.68 -2.60 -11.95
C PRO A 8 -15.70 -2.20 -13.02
N SER A 9 -16.87 -1.79 -12.60
CA SER A 9 -17.93 -1.30 -13.49
C SER A 9 -17.56 0.04 -14.14
N GLU A 10 -18.29 0.45 -15.17
CA GLU A 10 -18.11 1.79 -15.76
C GLU A 10 -18.32 2.90 -14.73
N SER A 11 -19.28 2.72 -13.80
CA SER A 11 -19.48 3.69 -12.72
C SER A 11 -18.28 3.80 -11.76
N ASP A 12 -17.59 2.69 -11.50
CA ASP A 12 -16.36 2.71 -10.69
C ASP A 12 -15.22 3.44 -11.42
N LYS A 13 -15.05 3.17 -12.71
CA LYS A 13 -14.06 3.83 -13.57
C LYS A 13 -14.32 5.33 -13.70
N ASP A 14 -15.58 5.72 -13.86
CA ASP A 14 -16.00 7.12 -13.91
C ASP A 14 -15.76 7.85 -12.59
N ALA A 15 -16.02 7.19 -11.46
CA ALA A 15 -15.76 7.76 -10.14
C ALA A 15 -14.26 8.09 -9.97
N VAL A 16 -13.39 7.15 -10.35
CA VAL A 16 -11.93 7.36 -10.31
C VAL A 16 -11.50 8.46 -11.29
N THR A 17 -12.06 8.48 -12.49
CA THR A 17 -11.74 9.51 -13.51
C THR A 17 -12.10 10.90 -13.01
N ARG A 18 -13.30 11.08 -12.43
CA ARG A 18 -13.70 12.37 -11.83
C ARG A 18 -12.82 12.76 -10.65
N LEU A 19 -12.47 11.82 -9.79
CA LEU A 19 -11.59 12.06 -8.65
C LEU A 19 -10.22 12.56 -9.11
N LEU A 20 -9.60 11.88 -10.07
CA LEU A 20 -8.28 12.27 -10.60
C LEU A 20 -8.35 13.63 -11.31
N ALA A 21 -9.39 13.90 -12.09
CA ALA A 21 -9.59 15.19 -12.76
C ALA A 21 -9.74 16.34 -11.74
N ALA A 22 -10.54 16.14 -10.70
CA ALA A 22 -10.75 17.13 -9.64
C ALA A 22 -9.47 17.47 -8.85
N ASN A 23 -8.48 16.56 -8.87
CA ASN A 23 -7.18 16.73 -8.21
C ASN A 23 -6.02 17.05 -9.19
N GLY A 24 -6.32 17.35 -10.46
CA GLY A 24 -5.31 17.68 -11.47
C GLY A 24 -4.33 16.53 -11.75
N ALA A 25 -4.76 15.28 -11.62
CA ALA A 25 -3.93 14.09 -11.78
C ALA A 25 -4.28 13.25 -13.03
N THR A 26 -5.01 13.82 -13.97
CA THR A 26 -5.32 13.16 -15.26
C THR A 26 -4.05 13.01 -16.09
N GLY A 27 -3.73 11.78 -16.50
CA GLY A 27 -2.55 11.48 -17.32
C GLY A 27 -1.21 11.57 -16.59
N VAL A 28 -1.22 11.77 -15.28
CA VAL A 28 -0.02 11.78 -14.44
C VAL A 28 0.23 10.37 -13.89
N PRO A 29 1.47 9.85 -13.86
CA PRO A 29 1.79 8.62 -13.17
C PRO A 29 1.35 8.68 -11.69
N LEU A 30 0.74 7.61 -11.20
CA LEU A 30 0.26 7.51 -9.82
C LEU A 30 1.11 6.53 -9.02
N VAL A 31 1.45 6.89 -7.78
CA VAL A 31 2.03 5.99 -6.78
C VAL A 31 1.04 5.87 -5.64
N ALA A 32 0.43 4.69 -5.51
CA ALA A 32 -0.56 4.42 -4.49
C ALA A 32 0.11 3.97 -3.18
N LEU A 33 -0.32 4.52 -2.06
CA LEU A 33 0.11 4.16 -0.71
C LEU A 33 -1.11 3.71 0.10
N ALA A 34 -1.06 2.51 0.67
CA ALA A 34 -2.11 1.98 1.53
C ALA A 34 -1.56 1.70 2.94
N PRO A 35 -1.50 2.74 3.81
CA PRO A 35 -0.85 2.66 5.11
C PRO A 35 -1.67 1.92 6.16
N GLY A 36 -2.96 1.68 5.88
CA GLY A 36 -3.90 1.03 6.80
C GLY A 36 -3.72 -0.47 6.92
N SER A 37 -4.23 -1.00 8.00
CA SER A 37 -4.49 -2.42 8.23
C SER A 37 -5.47 -2.55 9.38
N VAL A 38 -6.25 -3.65 9.41
CA VAL A 38 -7.13 -3.97 10.54
C VAL A 38 -6.34 -4.01 11.84
N TRP A 39 -5.18 -4.69 11.84
CA TRP A 39 -4.30 -4.77 13.01
C TRP A 39 -3.25 -3.66 12.98
N ALA A 40 -3.22 -2.83 14.02
CA ALA A 40 -2.24 -1.76 14.18
C ALA A 40 -0.79 -2.29 14.16
N THR A 41 -0.57 -3.52 14.61
CA THR A 41 0.73 -4.21 14.57
C THR A 41 1.29 -4.41 13.16
N LYS A 42 0.45 -4.32 12.12
CA LYS A 42 0.86 -4.43 10.71
C LYS A 42 1.07 -3.06 10.03
N ARG A 43 0.83 -1.94 10.73
CA ARG A 43 0.97 -0.59 10.18
C ARG A 43 2.41 -0.11 10.32
N TRP A 44 3.08 0.05 9.18
CA TRP A 44 4.44 0.59 9.16
C TRP A 44 4.43 2.11 9.30
N PRO A 45 5.26 2.70 10.19
CA PRO A 45 5.22 4.15 10.45
C PRO A 45 5.95 5.00 9.39
N GLY A 46 6.73 4.40 8.49
CA GLY A 46 7.58 5.11 7.55
C GLY A 46 6.89 5.71 6.31
N TYR A 47 5.57 5.58 6.16
CA TYR A 47 4.84 6.06 4.97
C TYR A 47 5.01 7.56 4.67
N PRO A 48 5.03 8.49 5.64
CA PRO A 48 5.24 9.91 5.33
C PRO A 48 6.60 10.17 4.67
N ALA A 49 7.67 9.58 5.22
CA ALA A 49 9.01 9.71 4.65
C ALA A 49 9.14 9.04 3.28
N LEU A 50 8.51 7.87 3.10
CA LEU A 50 8.45 7.18 1.82
C LEU A 50 7.70 8.00 0.77
N ALA A 51 6.56 8.61 1.13
CA ALA A 51 5.77 9.47 0.25
C ALA A 51 6.61 10.63 -0.28
N SER A 52 7.34 11.33 0.60
CA SER A 52 8.24 12.41 0.20
C SER A 52 9.31 11.95 -0.79
N ALA A 53 9.89 10.76 -0.56
CA ALA A 53 10.92 10.21 -1.44
C ALA A 53 10.37 9.76 -2.81
N LEU A 54 9.10 9.33 -2.88
CA LEU A 54 8.44 8.88 -4.11
C LEU A 54 7.71 9.99 -4.88
N ALA A 55 7.54 11.19 -4.32
CA ALA A 55 6.78 12.29 -4.92
C ALA A 55 7.32 12.75 -6.28
N SER A 56 8.62 12.57 -6.56
CA SER A 56 9.23 12.86 -7.86
C SER A 56 8.96 11.79 -8.92
N HIS A 57 8.44 10.62 -8.53
CA HIS A 57 8.17 9.49 -9.44
C HIS A 57 6.70 9.38 -9.86
N GLY A 58 5.81 10.16 -9.26
CA GLY A 58 4.39 10.21 -9.58
C GLY A 58 3.57 10.90 -8.49
N ARG A 59 2.32 11.21 -8.81
CA ARG A 59 1.38 11.77 -7.85
C ARG A 59 1.06 10.74 -6.78
N ILE A 60 1.29 11.09 -5.53
CA ILE A 60 0.95 10.23 -4.39
C ILE A 60 -0.56 10.17 -4.21
N VAL A 61 -1.10 8.96 -4.11
CA VAL A 61 -2.51 8.70 -3.82
C VAL A 61 -2.61 7.80 -2.60
N VAL A 62 -3.34 8.23 -1.57
CA VAL A 62 -3.52 7.46 -0.35
C VAL A 62 -4.83 6.70 -0.41
N ILE A 63 -4.76 5.36 -0.26
CA ILE A 63 -5.90 4.45 -0.32
C ILE A 63 -6.14 3.86 1.07
N GLY A 64 -7.40 3.83 1.51
CA GLY A 64 -7.76 3.28 2.80
C GLY A 64 -9.24 3.42 3.12
N GLY A 65 -9.65 2.81 4.21
CA GLY A 65 -10.98 2.98 4.77
C GLY A 65 -11.14 4.29 5.56
N PRO A 66 -12.35 4.59 6.08
CA PRO A 66 -12.59 5.79 6.88
C PRO A 66 -11.72 5.87 8.15
N GLY A 67 -11.31 4.71 8.70
CA GLY A 67 -10.43 4.63 9.87
C GLY A 67 -8.96 4.91 9.61
N ASP A 68 -8.58 5.15 8.35
CA ASP A 68 -7.18 5.40 7.97
C ASP A 68 -6.88 6.89 7.73
N ARG A 69 -7.85 7.80 7.99
CA ARG A 69 -7.73 9.23 7.75
C ARG A 69 -6.54 9.89 8.46
N ASP A 70 -6.23 9.48 9.68
CA ASP A 70 -5.08 10.02 10.41
C ASP A 70 -3.76 9.63 9.74
N LEU A 71 -3.69 8.41 9.19
CA LEU A 71 -2.53 7.94 8.43
C LEU A 71 -2.39 8.73 7.11
N ALA A 72 -3.50 9.01 6.43
CA ALA A 72 -3.52 9.85 5.24
C ALA A 72 -3.12 11.29 5.56
N ALA A 73 -3.60 11.86 6.67
CA ALA A 73 -3.22 13.20 7.11
C ALA A 73 -1.72 13.32 7.39
N ALA A 74 -1.10 12.29 8.00
CA ALA A 74 0.35 12.24 8.21
C ALA A 74 1.13 12.24 6.89
N ILE A 75 0.66 11.50 5.87
CA ILE A 75 1.26 11.50 4.53
C ILE A 75 1.10 12.87 3.88
N ARG A 76 -0.09 13.48 3.93
CA ARG A 76 -0.34 14.83 3.38
C ARG A 76 0.46 15.93 4.06
N SER A 77 0.79 15.77 5.33
CA SER A 77 1.69 16.70 6.01
C SER A 77 3.11 16.66 5.44
N ALA A 78 3.54 15.55 4.88
CA ALA A 78 4.84 15.37 4.23
C ALA A 78 4.80 15.71 2.72
N VAL A 79 3.64 15.49 2.05
CA VAL A 79 3.41 15.72 0.62
C VAL A 79 2.06 16.42 0.47
N ALA A 80 2.07 17.74 0.42
CA ALA A 80 0.85 18.58 0.51
C ALA A 80 -0.15 18.34 -0.64
N ASP A 81 0.33 17.94 -1.81
CA ASP A 81 -0.48 17.64 -3.00
C ASP A 81 -0.86 16.16 -3.12
N ALA A 82 -0.56 15.32 -2.11
CA ALA A 82 -1.02 13.94 -2.08
C ALA A 82 -2.56 13.88 -2.04
N ILE A 83 -3.12 13.00 -2.86
CA ILE A 83 -4.56 12.81 -2.98
C ILE A 83 -5.02 11.83 -1.90
N ASP A 84 -5.81 12.28 -0.96
CA ASP A 84 -6.43 11.43 0.06
C ASP A 84 -7.76 10.87 -0.46
N THR A 85 -7.85 9.54 -0.57
CA THR A 85 -9.09 8.86 -0.97
C THR A 85 -9.68 7.99 0.15
N THR A 86 -9.18 8.13 1.38
CA THR A 86 -9.61 7.31 2.51
C THR A 86 -11.12 7.46 2.79
N GLY A 87 -11.84 6.35 2.71
CA GLY A 87 -13.29 6.30 2.92
C GLY A 87 -14.13 6.99 1.85
N GLN A 88 -13.57 7.33 0.69
CA GLN A 88 -14.27 8.03 -0.39
C GLN A 88 -14.71 7.11 -1.53
N LEU A 89 -14.03 5.99 -1.74
CA LEU A 89 -14.29 5.09 -2.84
C LEU A 89 -14.87 3.75 -2.37
N PRO A 90 -15.86 3.21 -3.09
CA PRO A 90 -16.24 1.81 -2.96
C PRO A 90 -15.07 0.87 -3.27
N LEU A 91 -15.19 -0.39 -2.88
CA LEU A 91 -14.12 -1.38 -3.02
C LEU A 91 -13.62 -1.54 -4.46
N LEU A 92 -14.53 -1.66 -5.43
CA LEU A 92 -14.15 -1.84 -6.84
C LEU A 92 -13.60 -0.55 -7.46
N ALA A 93 -14.06 0.62 -7.05
CA ALA A 93 -13.45 1.88 -7.45
C ALA A 93 -12.04 2.05 -6.84
N SER A 94 -11.81 1.58 -5.60
CA SER A 94 -10.47 1.53 -5.01
C SER A 94 -9.56 0.56 -5.78
N ALA A 95 -10.07 -0.59 -6.21
CA ALA A 95 -9.34 -1.53 -7.08
C ALA A 95 -8.99 -0.88 -8.43
N GLU A 96 -9.93 -0.15 -9.05
CA GLU A 96 -9.70 0.59 -10.29
C GLU A 96 -8.59 1.65 -10.12
N LEU A 97 -8.60 2.41 -9.02
CA LEU A 97 -7.57 3.40 -8.72
C LEU A 97 -6.19 2.73 -8.55
N ILE A 98 -6.14 1.58 -7.86
CA ILE A 98 -4.94 0.75 -7.77
C ILE A 98 -4.51 0.30 -9.16
N GLY A 99 -5.43 -0.19 -10.01
CA GLY A 99 -5.15 -0.63 -11.36
C GLY A 99 -4.58 0.44 -12.28
N ARG A 100 -4.91 1.73 -12.03
CA ARG A 100 -4.33 2.88 -12.73
C ARG A 100 -3.00 3.36 -12.16
N SER A 101 -2.57 2.83 -11.02
CA SER A 101 -1.32 3.23 -10.39
C SER A 101 -0.13 2.45 -10.96
N ALA A 102 0.99 3.12 -11.16
CA ALA A 102 2.23 2.50 -11.59
C ALA A 102 2.81 1.57 -10.52
N LEU A 103 2.52 1.85 -9.26
CA LEU A 103 2.98 1.09 -8.10
C LEU A 103 1.99 1.23 -6.95
N LEU A 104 1.78 0.14 -6.20
CA LEU A 104 1.20 0.17 -4.86
C LEU A 104 2.27 -0.16 -3.82
N VAL A 105 2.38 0.64 -2.76
CA VAL A 105 3.08 0.24 -1.53
C VAL A 105 2.04 0.06 -0.42
N THR A 106 2.02 -1.11 0.20
CA THR A 106 1.00 -1.48 1.19
C THR A 106 1.59 -2.34 2.30
N ASN A 107 0.92 -2.38 3.45
CA ASN A 107 1.16 -3.43 4.44
C ASN A 107 0.54 -4.76 3.94
N ASP A 108 0.83 -5.87 4.60
CA ASP A 108 0.10 -7.15 4.42
C ASP A 108 -1.37 -6.97 4.82
N SER A 109 -2.19 -6.50 3.85
CA SER A 109 -3.61 -6.15 4.03
C SER A 109 -4.38 -6.20 2.70
N LEU A 110 -5.69 -5.93 2.74
CA LEU A 110 -6.58 -6.03 1.59
C LEU A 110 -6.07 -5.37 0.28
N PRO A 111 -5.47 -4.15 0.28
CA PRO A 111 -5.02 -3.51 -0.96
C PRO A 111 -4.02 -4.34 -1.78
N GLN A 112 -3.18 -5.17 -1.13
CA GLN A 112 -2.30 -6.11 -1.82
C GLN A 112 -3.07 -7.09 -2.71
N HIS A 113 -4.21 -7.58 -2.23
CA HIS A 113 -5.03 -8.55 -2.97
C HIS A 113 -5.78 -7.86 -4.12
N LEU A 114 -6.22 -6.62 -3.91
CA LEU A 114 -6.79 -5.80 -4.99
C LEU A 114 -5.75 -5.57 -6.09
N ALA A 115 -4.53 -5.19 -5.72
CA ALA A 115 -3.43 -4.99 -6.66
C ALA A 115 -3.09 -6.28 -7.44
N SER A 116 -3.06 -7.43 -6.76
CA SER A 116 -2.85 -8.73 -7.40
C SER A 116 -3.93 -9.02 -8.44
N ALA A 117 -5.19 -8.67 -8.16
CA ALA A 117 -6.31 -8.90 -9.05
C ALA A 117 -6.40 -7.88 -10.20
N MET A 118 -5.79 -6.72 -10.04
CA MET A 118 -5.70 -5.67 -11.07
C MET A 118 -4.39 -5.70 -11.86
N GLY A 119 -3.46 -6.61 -11.53
CA GLY A 119 -2.15 -6.70 -12.18
C GLY A 119 -1.19 -5.57 -11.83
N THR A 120 -1.41 -4.87 -10.72
CA THR A 120 -0.59 -3.72 -10.31
C THR A 120 0.64 -4.16 -9.54
N ARG A 121 1.82 -3.70 -9.94
CA ARG A 121 3.08 -3.91 -9.22
C ARG A 121 2.94 -3.46 -7.78
N THR A 122 3.42 -4.30 -6.85
CA THR A 122 3.18 -4.06 -5.43
C THR A 122 4.44 -4.31 -4.62
N VAL A 123 4.73 -3.39 -3.71
CA VAL A 123 5.66 -3.62 -2.61
C VAL A 123 4.85 -3.83 -1.33
N THR A 124 4.91 -5.04 -0.79
CA THR A 124 4.18 -5.38 0.45
C THR A 124 5.11 -5.44 1.63
N ILE A 125 4.77 -4.70 2.68
CA ILE A 125 5.50 -4.62 3.94
C ILE A 125 4.95 -5.66 4.91
N TYR A 126 5.83 -6.56 5.38
CA TYR A 126 5.52 -7.61 6.33
C TYR A 126 6.18 -7.33 7.68
N GLY A 127 5.37 -7.21 8.70
CA GLY A 127 5.81 -7.10 10.09
C GLY A 127 5.66 -8.42 10.85
N PRO A 128 4.54 -8.61 11.59
CA PRO A 128 4.30 -9.81 12.41
C PRO A 128 4.00 -11.07 11.59
N THR A 129 3.76 -10.94 10.31
CA THR A 129 3.42 -11.98 9.32
C THR A 129 4.55 -12.18 8.33
N ILE A 130 4.44 -13.20 7.46
CA ILE A 130 5.39 -13.48 6.38
C ILE A 130 4.66 -13.91 5.10
N PRO A 131 5.26 -13.67 3.90
CA PRO A 131 4.68 -14.12 2.62
C PRO A 131 4.47 -15.64 2.56
N GLY A 132 5.26 -16.42 3.29
CA GLY A 132 5.19 -17.88 3.35
C GLY A 132 3.85 -18.44 3.86
N PHE A 133 3.01 -17.62 4.49
CA PHE A 133 1.64 -18.00 4.84
C PHE A 133 0.67 -18.06 3.64
N GLY A 134 1.14 -17.74 2.44
CA GLY A 134 0.37 -17.86 1.21
C GLY A 134 -0.35 -16.57 0.77
N PHE A 135 -0.17 -15.48 1.48
CA PHE A 135 -0.81 -14.19 1.21
C PHE A 135 0.11 -13.18 0.50
N GLY A 136 1.15 -13.64 -0.22
CA GLY A 136 2.05 -12.77 -0.97
C GLY A 136 1.38 -12.10 -2.18
N PRO A 137 1.98 -11.01 -2.71
CA PRO A 137 1.51 -10.37 -3.93
C PRO A 137 1.67 -11.32 -5.13
N LEU A 138 0.74 -11.25 -6.08
CA LEU A 138 0.68 -12.15 -7.25
C LEU A 138 0.89 -11.43 -8.58
N ALA A 139 0.84 -10.09 -8.62
CA ALA A 139 1.12 -9.33 -9.83
C ALA A 139 2.62 -9.38 -10.15
N ASP A 140 2.95 -9.33 -11.44
CA ASP A 140 4.32 -9.32 -11.92
C ASP A 140 5.11 -8.12 -11.38
N HIS A 141 6.42 -8.27 -11.24
CA HIS A 141 7.33 -7.25 -10.71
C HIS A 141 6.97 -6.75 -9.31
N SER A 142 6.23 -7.56 -8.53
CA SER A 142 5.95 -7.27 -7.13
C SER A 142 7.07 -7.74 -6.22
N ALA A 143 7.23 -7.06 -5.08
CA ALA A 143 8.24 -7.37 -4.08
C ALA A 143 7.65 -7.40 -2.68
N THR A 144 8.35 -8.07 -1.78
CA THR A 144 8.06 -8.07 -0.34
C THR A 144 9.24 -7.51 0.42
N VAL A 145 8.97 -6.86 1.54
CA VAL A 145 9.98 -6.29 2.42
C VAL A 145 9.59 -6.45 3.88
N GLY A 146 10.57 -6.68 4.74
CA GLY A 146 10.39 -6.82 6.19
C GLY A 146 11.68 -7.24 6.87
N GLN A 147 11.71 -7.22 8.20
CA GLN A 147 12.87 -7.59 9.01
C GLN A 147 13.08 -9.11 9.01
N GLU A 148 13.88 -9.62 8.06
CA GLU A 148 14.04 -11.08 7.85
C GLU A 148 14.70 -11.79 9.04
N PHE A 149 15.64 -11.12 9.74
CA PHE A 149 16.47 -11.71 10.81
C PHE A 149 15.97 -11.40 12.22
N LEU A 150 14.67 -11.15 12.38
CA LEU A 150 14.08 -10.88 13.69
C LEU A 150 13.46 -12.17 14.25
N ASP A 151 14.09 -12.76 15.26
CA ASP A 151 13.76 -14.08 15.82
C ASP A 151 12.30 -14.23 16.29
N CYS A 152 11.63 -13.13 16.64
CA CYS A 152 10.23 -13.15 17.05
C CYS A 152 9.23 -13.19 15.88
N ARG A 153 9.69 -13.27 14.62
CA ARG A 153 8.85 -13.36 13.43
C ARG A 153 8.85 -14.77 12.83
N PRO A 154 7.71 -15.23 12.27
CA PRO A 154 6.37 -14.64 12.40
C PRO A 154 5.79 -14.89 13.79
N CYS A 155 5.07 -13.94 14.38
CA CYS A 155 4.44 -14.13 15.68
C CYS A 155 2.93 -14.46 15.58
N HIS A 156 2.30 -14.33 14.42
CA HIS A 156 0.90 -14.70 14.21
C HIS A 156 0.58 -14.87 12.72
N PRO A 157 -0.30 -15.83 12.32
CA PRO A 157 -0.66 -16.05 10.90
C PRO A 157 -1.34 -14.85 10.23
N HIS A 158 -2.12 -14.06 10.97
CA HIS A 158 -2.91 -12.93 10.45
C HIS A 158 -2.52 -11.57 11.04
N GLY A 159 -1.55 -11.53 11.96
CA GLY A 159 -1.19 -10.37 12.76
C GLY A 159 -1.93 -10.36 14.10
N PRO A 160 -1.21 -10.15 15.22
CA PRO A 160 -1.82 -10.04 16.55
C PRO A 160 -2.40 -8.64 16.75
N PRO A 161 -3.39 -8.45 17.67
CA PRO A 161 -3.89 -7.13 18.04
C PRO A 161 -2.80 -6.26 18.66
N GLU A 162 -1.91 -6.88 19.44
CA GLU A 162 -0.79 -6.22 20.11
C GLU A 162 0.51 -7.01 19.89
N CYS A 163 1.66 -6.33 19.96
CA CYS A 163 2.95 -6.99 19.86
C CYS A 163 3.20 -7.82 21.14
N PRO A 164 3.37 -9.16 21.05
CA PRO A 164 3.56 -10.01 22.22
C PRO A 164 4.77 -9.63 23.09
N LEU A 165 5.78 -8.99 22.49
CA LEU A 165 7.00 -8.53 23.16
C LEU A 165 7.02 -7.02 23.42
N GLY A 166 5.96 -6.28 23.10
CA GLY A 166 5.81 -4.85 23.31
C GLY A 166 6.71 -3.93 22.46
N HIS A 167 7.77 -4.44 21.85
CA HIS A 167 8.77 -3.60 21.17
C HIS A 167 8.40 -3.20 19.74
N HIS A 168 7.58 -3.97 19.03
CA HIS A 168 7.10 -3.74 17.66
C HIS A 168 8.23 -3.46 16.63
N ARG A 169 9.42 -4.04 16.83
CA ARG A 169 10.62 -3.79 16.04
C ARG A 169 10.47 -4.19 14.58
N CYS A 170 9.67 -5.24 14.29
CA CYS A 170 9.41 -5.69 12.92
C CYS A 170 8.87 -4.59 11.99
N MET A 171 8.24 -3.56 12.55
CA MET A 171 7.74 -2.39 11.82
C MET A 171 8.56 -1.13 12.12
N ARG A 172 8.94 -0.91 13.38
CA ARG A 172 9.64 0.32 13.78
C ARG A 172 11.06 0.40 13.24
N ASP A 173 11.77 -0.74 13.21
CA ASP A 173 13.17 -0.80 12.79
C ASP A 173 13.33 -1.00 11.26
N LEU A 174 12.22 -1.17 10.50
CA LEU A 174 12.28 -1.27 9.05
C LEU A 174 12.58 0.11 8.45
N ALA A 175 13.76 0.25 7.88
CA ALA A 175 14.24 1.52 7.35
C ALA A 175 13.47 1.95 6.08
N THR A 176 13.15 3.24 5.97
CA THR A 176 12.51 3.81 4.78
C THR A 176 13.34 3.58 3.52
N ALA A 177 14.66 3.63 3.61
CA ALA A 177 15.57 3.39 2.48
C ALA A 177 15.42 1.98 1.88
N GLU A 178 15.13 0.98 2.71
CA GLU A 178 14.93 -0.40 2.27
C GLU A 178 13.62 -0.54 1.47
N VAL A 179 12.52 0.02 2.00
CA VAL A 179 11.23 0.05 1.30
C VAL A 179 11.31 0.86 0.01
N LEU A 180 11.97 2.01 0.04
CA LEU A 180 12.21 2.87 -1.13
C LEU A 180 12.99 2.13 -2.22
N SER A 181 14.06 1.43 -1.86
CA SER A 181 14.85 0.64 -2.82
C SER A 181 13.98 -0.39 -3.55
N ARG A 182 13.11 -1.10 -2.84
CA ARG A 182 12.16 -2.06 -3.47
C ARG A 182 11.14 -1.36 -4.35
N ALA A 183 10.63 -0.19 -3.91
CA ALA A 183 9.67 0.60 -4.68
C ALA A 183 10.28 1.11 -6.00
N LEU A 184 11.48 1.65 -5.97
CA LEU A 184 12.20 2.12 -7.15
C LEU A 184 12.53 0.98 -8.12
N SER A 185 12.96 -0.18 -7.61
CA SER A 185 13.20 -1.37 -8.43
C SER A 185 11.91 -1.84 -9.12
N ALA A 186 10.77 -1.82 -8.43
CA ALA A 186 9.48 -2.19 -9.01
C ALA A 186 9.00 -1.17 -10.06
N LEU A 187 9.27 0.12 -9.88
CA LEU A 187 8.93 1.16 -10.86
C LEU A 187 9.77 1.06 -12.14
N ALA A 188 11.01 0.61 -12.04
CA ALA A 188 11.95 0.50 -13.17
C ALA A 188 11.76 -0.77 -14.01
N ALA A 189 11.04 -1.78 -13.50
CA ALA A 189 10.82 -3.07 -14.17
C ALA A 189 9.71 -3.00 -15.22
#